data_3be3e0ee332c796e6251bebe49bb72de
#
_entry.id   3be3e0ee332c796e6251bebe49bb72de
#
_cell.length_a   1.000
_cell.length_b   1.000
_cell.length_c   1.000
_cell.angle_alpha   90.00
_cell.angle_beta   90.00
_cell.angle_gamma   90.00
#
_symmetry.space_group_name_H-M   'P 1'
#
loop_
_entity.id
_entity.type
_entity.pdbx_description
1 polymer ?
#
loop_
_entity_poly.entity_id
_entity_poly.type
_entity_poly.pdbx_seq_one_letter_code
_entity_poly.pdbx_strand_id
1 'polypeptide(L)'
;MTVSNKLTKILFKENGYVEIPNTLDFKKCNKLTNHLFKLKNSNNLKTDRQCPDSLSIYNDKKLDKLLSFYAPLVSKISGKELLPTYCYARLYQKGTKLKKHKDRKACEISVTLTLGYSGTKSWPIKFMSLQDKEVSLDMNIGSLCIYKGCELEHWRDPLKDEWQTQVFLHYVDKNGEYKEEAVKERNRIKKVWKQRQGTNKEKKMIKVEEDPLITVYDNFLSVKETEHILNQANNLTLNKAKVCSNKDNKSVYSSGRTGLNGWLPHSMTSFMFDIGCKIADIVNQPLNYAEKFQVVEYGTNQKYDPHYDAWNLTTEQGKKYTKNYGQRTTTCLIYLNTVEKGGSTLFPNLNVEIKAKQGRMVVFNNLNKEKERHVNSLHGGMLVEKGNKYITNLWFREKPLYVFKERRVI
;
A
#
# COMPACT_ATOMS: atom_id res chain seq x y z
N MET A 1 30.61 9.33 1.57
CA MET A 1 31.57 9.05 2.69
C MET A 1 30.79 8.37 3.79
N THR A 2 31.07 7.10 4.07
CA THR A 2 30.51 6.38 5.21
C THR A 2 31.18 6.90 6.48
N VAL A 3 30.48 7.73 7.24
CA VAL A 3 30.95 8.16 8.57
C VAL A 3 31.14 6.90 9.41
N SER A 4 32.34 6.71 9.94
CA SER A 4 32.67 5.54 10.77
C SER A 4 31.64 5.42 11.92
N ASN A 5 31.09 4.23 12.12
CA ASN A 5 30.14 3.94 13.21
C ASN A 5 30.68 4.33 14.61
N LYS A 6 32.00 4.38 14.77
CA LYS A 6 32.68 4.80 16.00
C LYS A 6 32.53 6.31 16.20
N LEU A 7 32.67 7.11 15.15
CA LEU A 7 32.53 8.57 15.21
C LEU A 7 31.08 8.99 15.48
N THR A 8 30.08 8.37 14.84
CA THR A 8 28.65 8.67 15.09
C THR A 8 28.24 8.41 16.53
N LYS A 9 28.77 7.33 17.15
CA LYS A 9 28.52 7.02 18.56
C LYS A 9 29.15 8.06 19.50
N ILE A 10 30.35 8.54 19.19
CA ILE A 10 31.06 9.58 19.96
C ILE A 10 30.25 10.89 19.86
N LEU A 11 29.89 11.32 18.65
CA LEU A 11 29.11 12.54 18.44
C LEU A 11 27.75 12.52 19.16
N PHE A 12 27.04 11.39 19.12
CA PHE A 12 25.80 11.22 19.84
C PHE A 12 25.98 11.32 21.36
N LYS A 13 27.06 10.74 21.90
CA LYS A 13 27.36 10.80 23.34
C LYS A 13 27.67 12.23 23.79
N GLU A 14 28.47 12.96 23.01
CA GLU A 14 28.94 14.30 23.33
C GLU A 14 27.89 15.39 23.12
N ASN A 15 27.19 15.34 21.97
CA ASN A 15 26.24 16.39 21.59
C ASN A 15 24.79 16.08 21.99
N GLY A 16 24.46 14.82 22.28
CA GLY A 16 23.11 14.34 22.51
C GLY A 16 22.31 14.10 21.23
N TYR A 17 22.86 14.38 20.05
CA TYR A 17 22.27 14.14 18.74
C TYR A 17 23.33 13.76 17.71
N VAL A 18 22.89 13.13 16.62
CA VAL A 18 23.72 12.87 15.43
C VAL A 18 22.86 12.74 14.18
N GLU A 19 23.26 13.38 13.09
CA GLU A 19 22.66 13.20 11.78
C GLU A 19 23.35 12.05 11.04
N ILE A 20 22.53 11.25 10.33
CA ILE A 20 23.00 10.17 9.44
C ILE A 20 22.32 10.38 8.09
N PRO A 21 23.10 10.76 7.07
CA PRO A 21 22.56 11.02 5.75
C PRO A 21 22.23 9.73 5.00
N ASN A 22 21.26 9.82 4.08
CA ASN A 22 20.94 8.78 3.08
C ASN A 22 20.63 7.39 3.68
N THR A 23 19.89 7.34 4.79
CA THR A 23 19.51 6.08 5.46
C THR A 23 18.30 5.41 4.82
N LEU A 24 17.52 6.15 4.05
CA LEU A 24 16.38 5.66 3.27
C LEU A 24 16.48 6.20 1.85
N ASP A 25 16.33 5.34 0.86
CA ASP A 25 16.40 5.74 -0.54
C ASP A 25 15.24 6.67 -0.94
N PHE A 26 15.49 7.55 -1.91
CA PHE A 26 14.55 8.56 -2.39
C PHE A 26 13.21 7.96 -2.83
N LYS A 27 13.22 6.80 -3.48
CA LYS A 27 12.00 6.11 -3.96
C LYS A 27 11.11 5.68 -2.82
N LYS A 28 11.70 5.16 -1.72
CA LYS A 28 10.96 4.81 -0.51
C LYS A 28 10.43 6.06 0.20
N CYS A 29 11.25 7.10 0.31
CA CYS A 29 10.83 8.39 0.90
C CYS A 29 9.64 8.97 0.14
N ASN A 30 9.70 9.01 -1.18
CA ASN A 30 8.61 9.49 -2.03
C ASN A 30 7.33 8.63 -1.89
N LYS A 31 7.47 7.30 -1.81
CA LYS A 31 6.34 6.39 -1.54
C LYS A 31 5.66 6.69 -0.20
N LEU A 32 6.42 6.99 0.84
CA LEU A 32 5.89 7.32 2.17
C LEU A 32 5.30 8.74 2.22
N THR A 33 5.91 9.72 1.56
CA THR A 33 5.35 11.07 1.36
C THR A 33 3.99 11.00 0.66
N ASN A 34 3.91 10.27 -0.45
CA ASN A 34 2.65 10.06 -1.17
C ASN A 34 1.60 9.35 -0.30
N HIS A 35 2.01 8.43 0.57
CA HIS A 35 1.11 7.82 1.53
C HIS A 35 0.52 8.84 2.51
N LEU A 36 1.32 9.77 3.03
CA LEU A 36 0.81 10.85 3.91
C LEU A 36 -0.15 11.79 3.17
N PHE A 37 0.13 12.16 1.92
CA PHE A 37 -0.80 12.94 1.11
C PHE A 37 -2.13 12.20 0.84
N LYS A 38 -2.08 10.89 0.62
CA LYS A 38 -3.31 10.07 0.50
C LYS A 38 -4.12 10.08 1.79
N LEU A 39 -3.46 9.95 2.94
CA LEU A 39 -4.13 10.03 4.23
C LEU A 39 -4.74 11.42 4.47
N LYS A 40 -4.08 12.50 4.03
CA LYS A 40 -4.63 13.87 4.03
C LYS A 40 -5.92 13.92 3.20
N ASN A 41 -5.86 13.48 1.95
CA ASN A 41 -7.00 13.54 1.02
C ASN A 41 -8.20 12.68 1.45
N SER A 42 -7.96 11.66 2.27
CA SER A 42 -9.01 10.81 2.86
C SER A 42 -9.42 11.23 4.29
N ASN A 43 -9.02 12.43 4.74
CA ASN A 43 -9.29 12.98 6.09
C ASN A 43 -8.84 12.07 7.25
N ASN A 44 -7.79 11.27 7.03
CA ASN A 44 -7.23 10.38 8.05
C ASN A 44 -6.07 11.00 8.85
N LEU A 45 -5.61 12.18 8.47
CA LEU A 45 -4.69 12.99 9.27
C LEU A 45 -5.49 13.93 10.19
N LYS A 46 -4.91 14.23 11.35
CA LYS A 46 -5.53 15.11 12.35
C LYS A 46 -4.56 16.21 12.75
N THR A 47 -5.09 17.34 13.16
CA THR A 47 -4.34 18.38 13.88
C THR A 47 -4.04 17.94 15.31
N ASP A 48 -3.05 18.53 15.95
CA ASP A 48 -2.77 18.34 17.37
C ASP A 48 -2.41 19.66 18.07
N ARG A 49 -2.35 19.63 19.42
CA ARG A 49 -2.10 20.82 20.23
C ARG A 49 -0.68 21.37 20.09
N GLN A 50 0.29 20.53 19.74
CA GLN A 50 1.69 20.93 19.61
C GLN A 50 1.93 21.76 18.34
N CYS A 51 1.28 21.38 17.24
CA CYS A 51 1.36 22.05 15.94
C CYS A 51 -0.04 22.09 15.30
N PRO A 52 -0.93 23.00 15.73
CA PRO A 52 -2.32 23.04 15.24
C PRO A 52 -2.44 23.30 13.73
N ASP A 53 -1.42 23.95 13.14
CA ASP A 53 -1.35 24.27 11.71
C ASP A 53 -0.71 23.15 10.87
N SER A 54 -0.54 21.95 11.42
CA SER A 54 -0.02 20.78 10.75
C SER A 54 -0.99 19.61 10.82
N LEU A 55 -0.81 18.65 9.91
CA LEU A 55 -1.57 17.39 9.89
C LEU A 55 -0.69 16.23 10.32
N SER A 56 -1.22 15.33 11.12
CA SER A 56 -0.44 14.29 11.76
C SER A 56 -1.16 12.96 11.87
N ILE A 57 -0.40 11.88 12.02
CA ILE A 57 -0.91 10.55 12.31
C ILE A 57 -0.02 9.80 13.28
N TYR A 58 -0.62 9.20 14.29
CA TYR A 58 0.02 8.28 15.22
C TYR A 58 -0.14 6.84 14.75
N ASN A 59 0.95 6.08 14.79
CA ASN A 59 0.95 4.63 14.64
C ASN A 59 0.27 4.16 13.35
N ASP A 60 0.61 4.79 12.22
CA ASP A 60 0.28 4.26 10.91
C ASP A 60 1.02 2.93 10.69
N LYS A 61 0.31 1.88 10.27
CA LYS A 61 0.89 0.53 10.12
C LYS A 61 2.05 0.45 9.13
N LYS A 62 2.08 1.30 8.09
CA LYS A 62 3.18 1.33 7.13
C LYS A 62 4.42 1.98 7.72
N LEU A 63 4.22 3.06 8.48
CA LEU A 63 5.30 3.80 9.13
C LEU A 63 5.83 3.07 10.38
N ASP A 64 4.98 2.34 11.09
CA ASP A 64 5.37 1.55 12.28
C ASP A 64 6.46 0.50 11.95
N LYS A 65 6.51 0.01 10.72
CA LYS A 65 7.58 -0.90 10.25
C LYS A 65 8.98 -0.26 10.33
N LEU A 66 9.06 1.06 10.23
CA LEU A 66 10.33 1.78 10.33
C LEU A 66 10.92 1.71 11.75
N LEU A 67 10.10 1.54 12.80
CA LEU A 67 10.58 1.34 14.17
C LEU A 67 11.50 0.11 14.25
N SER A 68 11.03 -1.04 13.77
CA SER A 68 11.82 -2.27 13.78
C SER A 68 12.99 -2.21 12.81
N PHE A 69 12.82 -1.53 11.66
CA PHE A 69 13.88 -1.38 10.67
C PHE A 69 15.07 -0.57 11.19
N TYR A 70 14.82 0.53 11.92
CA TYR A 70 15.88 1.40 12.45
C TYR A 70 16.37 1.03 13.84
N ALA A 71 15.67 0.19 14.60
CA ALA A 71 16.06 -0.19 15.95
C ALA A 71 17.52 -0.67 16.08
N PRO A 72 18.07 -1.53 15.18
CA PRO A 72 19.47 -1.96 15.28
C PRO A 72 20.46 -0.81 15.10
N LEU A 73 20.20 0.12 14.18
CA LEU A 73 21.04 1.29 13.95
C LEU A 73 21.02 2.23 15.15
N VAL A 74 19.82 2.53 15.66
CA VAL A 74 19.63 3.43 16.80
C VAL A 74 20.24 2.84 18.07
N SER A 75 20.07 1.52 18.30
CA SER A 75 20.74 0.82 19.43
C SER A 75 22.25 0.91 19.35
N LYS A 76 22.81 0.68 18.16
CA LYS A 76 24.27 0.74 17.95
C LYS A 76 24.86 2.12 18.25
N ILE A 77 24.14 3.19 17.86
CA ILE A 77 24.59 4.57 18.01
C ILE A 77 24.37 5.06 19.44
N SER A 78 23.20 4.82 20.02
CA SER A 78 22.91 5.21 21.40
C SER A 78 23.72 4.40 22.42
N GLY A 79 24.18 3.21 22.04
CA GLY A 79 24.86 2.27 22.94
C GLY A 79 23.91 1.62 23.94
N LYS A 80 22.60 1.64 23.67
CA LYS A 80 21.53 1.13 24.52
C LYS A 80 20.80 -0.01 23.83
N GLU A 81 20.29 -0.95 24.60
CA GLU A 81 19.34 -1.95 24.12
C GLU A 81 17.93 -1.33 24.12
N LEU A 82 17.33 -1.15 22.94
CA LEU A 82 16.14 -0.32 22.78
C LEU A 82 14.85 -1.12 22.61
N LEU A 83 13.79 -0.65 23.28
CA LEU A 83 12.41 -1.06 23.05
C LEU A 83 11.69 0.02 22.21
N PRO A 84 11.04 -0.33 21.10
CA PRO A 84 10.25 0.61 20.34
C PRO A 84 8.97 1.00 21.10
N THR A 85 8.65 2.28 21.12
CA THR A 85 7.42 2.81 21.73
C THR A 85 6.37 3.07 20.68
N TYR A 86 6.51 4.08 19.85
CA TYR A 86 5.55 4.41 18.78
C TYR A 86 6.21 5.15 17.63
N CYS A 87 5.53 5.14 16.46
CA CYS A 87 5.84 6.02 15.35
C CYS A 87 4.81 7.16 15.26
N TYR A 88 5.26 8.26 14.72
CA TYR A 88 4.45 9.45 14.49
C TYR A 88 4.86 10.07 13.17
N ALA A 89 3.93 10.57 12.38
CA ALA A 89 4.25 11.29 11.16
C ALA A 89 3.50 12.60 11.08
N ARG A 90 4.13 13.57 10.46
CA ARG A 90 3.58 14.90 10.30
C ARG A 90 3.76 15.43 8.88
N LEU A 91 2.70 16.00 8.35
CA LEU A 91 2.71 16.82 7.16
C LEU A 91 2.60 18.27 7.64
N TYR A 92 3.73 18.95 7.67
CA TYR A 92 3.80 20.37 7.96
C TYR A 92 3.35 21.17 6.75
N GLN A 93 2.73 22.32 7.01
CA GLN A 93 2.23 23.24 6.00
C GLN A 93 2.90 24.61 6.20
N LYS A 94 2.87 25.46 5.18
CA LYS A 94 3.43 26.82 5.24
C LYS A 94 2.95 27.57 6.47
N GLY A 95 3.86 28.28 7.14
CA GLY A 95 3.61 29.01 8.37
C GLY A 95 3.69 28.16 9.64
N THR A 96 3.61 26.82 9.54
CA THR A 96 3.74 25.96 10.74
C THR A 96 5.09 26.17 11.42
N LYS A 97 5.06 26.28 12.73
CA LYS A 97 6.25 26.27 13.58
C LYS A 97 6.16 25.17 14.64
N LEU A 98 7.28 24.61 15.02
CA LEU A 98 7.39 23.71 16.16
C LEU A 98 7.97 24.49 17.34
N LYS A 99 7.18 24.71 18.38
CA LYS A 99 7.65 25.43 19.58
C LYS A 99 8.77 24.65 20.26
N LYS A 100 9.68 25.37 20.91
CA LYS A 100 10.78 24.83 21.71
C LYS A 100 10.23 23.93 22.82
N HIS A 101 10.68 22.68 22.89
CA HIS A 101 10.22 21.68 23.85
C HIS A 101 11.20 20.53 23.98
N LYS A 102 11.04 19.76 25.07
CA LYS A 102 11.60 18.42 25.23
C LYS A 102 10.50 17.38 25.01
N ASP A 103 10.90 16.20 24.56
CA ASP A 103 9.98 15.09 24.37
C ASP A 103 9.55 14.48 25.73
N ARG A 104 8.47 13.70 25.67
CA ARG A 104 7.96 12.95 26.83
C ARG A 104 8.76 11.65 27.06
N LYS A 105 8.62 11.04 28.23
CA LYS A 105 9.36 9.84 28.68
C LYS A 105 9.36 8.68 27.67
N ALA A 106 8.26 8.47 26.94
CA ALA A 106 8.17 7.47 25.88
C ALA A 106 9.07 7.74 24.65
N CYS A 107 9.76 8.88 24.62
CA CYS A 107 10.62 9.34 23.52
C CYS A 107 12.06 9.55 24.03
N GLU A 108 12.55 8.69 24.91
CA GLU A 108 13.90 8.79 25.50
C GLU A 108 14.98 8.92 24.41
N ILE A 109 14.92 8.05 23.42
CA ILE A 109 15.71 8.14 22.20
C ILE A 109 14.77 8.34 21.03
N SER A 110 14.88 9.48 20.38
CA SER A 110 14.03 9.89 19.28
C SER A 110 14.80 9.90 17.95
N VAL A 111 14.08 9.60 16.88
CA VAL A 111 14.56 9.72 15.51
C VAL A 111 13.59 10.64 14.75
N THR A 112 14.11 11.62 14.03
CA THR A 112 13.37 12.34 13.00
C THR A 112 13.94 12.03 11.64
N LEU A 113 13.10 11.61 10.69
CA LEU A 113 13.46 11.20 9.33
C LEU A 113 12.74 12.08 8.32
N THR A 114 13.47 12.77 7.46
CA THR A 114 12.92 13.61 6.39
C THR A 114 12.46 12.74 5.21
N LEU A 115 11.18 12.80 4.86
CA LEU A 115 10.63 12.04 3.72
C LEU A 115 10.51 12.88 2.45
N GLY A 116 10.24 14.19 2.57
CA GLY A 116 10.08 15.08 1.43
C GLY A 116 9.74 16.51 1.83
N TYR A 117 9.95 17.43 0.90
CA TYR A 117 9.61 18.85 1.05
C TYR A 117 9.38 19.48 -0.33
N SER A 118 8.68 20.62 -0.35
CA SER A 118 8.35 21.34 -1.61
C SER A 118 9.43 22.32 -2.05
N GLY A 119 10.31 22.72 -1.16
CA GLY A 119 11.38 23.69 -1.42
C GLY A 119 12.62 23.07 -2.06
N THR A 120 13.63 23.89 -2.28
CA THR A 120 14.96 23.47 -2.76
C THR A 120 15.86 22.96 -1.63
N LYS A 121 15.53 23.31 -0.39
CA LYS A 121 16.24 22.91 0.83
C LYS A 121 15.26 22.39 1.86
N SER A 122 15.72 21.53 2.76
CA SER A 122 14.91 21.09 3.89
C SER A 122 14.66 22.23 4.88
N TRP A 123 13.53 22.16 5.56
CA TRP A 123 13.25 23.03 6.70
C TRP A 123 14.00 22.51 7.94
N PRO A 124 14.97 23.28 8.48
CA PRO A 124 15.89 22.80 9.49
C PRO A 124 15.21 22.49 10.82
N ILE A 125 15.73 21.49 11.52
CA ILE A 125 15.46 21.29 12.94
C ILE A 125 16.58 21.91 13.76
N LYS A 126 16.20 22.59 14.84
CA LYS A 126 17.13 23.22 15.78
C LYS A 126 17.16 22.47 17.09
N PHE A 127 18.33 22.39 17.70
CA PHE A 127 18.57 21.78 19.00
C PHE A 127 19.35 22.72 19.91
N MET A 128 19.09 22.64 21.22
CA MET A 128 20.04 23.03 22.23
C MET A 128 20.87 21.79 22.57
N SER A 129 22.14 21.76 22.17
CA SER A 129 23.04 20.64 22.45
C SER A 129 23.29 20.43 23.94
N LEU A 130 23.88 19.29 24.35
CA LEU A 130 24.31 19.05 25.72
C LEU A 130 25.41 20.01 26.20
N GLN A 131 25.96 20.82 25.31
CA GLN A 131 26.98 21.85 25.59
C GLN A 131 26.38 23.27 25.57
N ASP A 132 25.06 23.39 25.70
CA ASP A 132 24.29 24.64 25.66
C ASP A 132 24.52 25.51 24.42
N LYS A 133 24.78 24.85 23.25
CA LYS A 133 24.93 25.53 21.94
C LYS A 133 23.70 25.30 21.10
N GLU A 134 23.17 26.37 20.53
CA GLU A 134 22.13 26.26 19.48
C GLU A 134 22.74 25.74 18.21
N VAL A 135 22.12 24.70 17.66
CA VAL A 135 22.53 24.05 16.41
C VAL A 135 21.34 23.94 15.47
N SER A 136 21.56 24.16 14.19
CA SER A 136 20.57 24.01 13.12
C SER A 136 21.01 22.93 12.16
N LEU A 137 20.14 21.94 11.91
CA LEU A 137 20.40 20.81 11.01
C LEU A 137 19.49 20.85 9.79
N ASP A 138 20.09 20.97 8.62
CA ASP A 138 19.45 20.82 7.31
C ASP A 138 19.50 19.36 6.88
N MET A 139 18.38 18.66 7.01
CA MET A 139 18.31 17.22 6.75
C MET A 139 17.75 16.96 5.36
N ASN A 140 18.57 16.44 4.46
CA ASN A 140 18.12 16.02 3.13
C ASN A 140 17.11 14.87 3.18
N ILE A 141 16.36 14.67 2.07
CA ILE A 141 15.43 13.55 1.94
C ILE A 141 16.16 12.21 2.17
N GLY A 142 15.63 11.39 3.04
CA GLY A 142 16.21 10.11 3.44
C GLY A 142 17.26 10.18 4.54
N SER A 143 17.62 11.40 5.01
CA SER A 143 18.47 11.61 6.19
C SER A 143 17.66 11.52 7.47
N LEU A 144 18.26 10.95 8.52
CA LEU A 144 17.67 10.94 9.85
C LEU A 144 18.59 11.60 10.87
N CYS A 145 18.00 12.14 11.92
CA CYS A 145 18.70 12.56 13.13
C CYS A 145 18.24 11.72 14.30
N ILE A 146 19.19 11.13 15.04
CA ILE A 146 18.96 10.44 16.31
C ILE A 146 19.28 11.42 17.40
N TYR A 147 18.41 11.59 18.40
CA TYR A 147 18.63 12.53 19.49
C TYR A 147 18.01 12.05 20.80
N LYS A 148 18.53 12.56 21.91
CA LYS A 148 18.02 12.30 23.27
C LYS A 148 16.78 13.17 23.51
N GLY A 149 15.60 12.61 23.21
CA GLY A 149 14.35 13.37 23.16
C GLY A 149 13.96 14.02 24.48
N CYS A 150 14.15 13.31 25.60
CA CYS A 150 13.84 13.82 26.95
C CYS A 150 14.86 14.84 27.48
N GLU A 151 16.08 14.87 26.93
CA GLU A 151 17.17 15.72 27.40
C GLU A 151 17.31 17.01 26.59
N LEU A 152 17.19 16.93 25.25
CA LEU A 152 17.45 18.06 24.36
C LEU A 152 16.19 18.86 24.06
N GLU A 153 16.26 20.17 24.27
CA GLU A 153 15.27 21.09 23.72
C GLU A 153 15.43 21.17 22.20
N HIS A 154 14.32 21.07 21.47
CA HIS A 154 14.33 21.17 20.03
C HIS A 154 13.10 21.88 19.48
N TRP A 155 13.24 22.52 18.32
CA TRP A 155 12.20 23.34 17.69
C TRP A 155 12.44 23.51 16.19
N ARG A 156 11.50 24.14 15.53
CA ARG A 156 11.61 24.62 14.15
C ARG A 156 10.97 25.99 14.02
N ASP A 157 11.64 26.89 13.32
CA ASP A 157 11.12 28.21 12.95
C ASP A 157 9.93 28.06 11.97
N PRO A 158 9.15 29.13 11.67
CA PRO A 158 8.05 29.00 10.71
C PRO A 158 8.49 28.47 9.34
N LEU A 159 7.81 27.44 8.85
CA LEU A 159 8.05 26.86 7.51
C LEU A 159 7.71 27.87 6.43
N LYS A 160 8.68 28.19 5.58
CA LYS A 160 8.52 29.14 4.46
C LYS A 160 7.95 28.49 3.21
N ASP A 161 8.29 27.23 3.00
CA ASP A 161 7.83 26.42 1.84
C ASP A 161 6.42 25.87 2.06
N GLU A 162 5.80 25.36 1.00
CA GLU A 162 4.40 24.91 1.04
C GLU A 162 4.19 23.72 1.95
N TRP A 163 5.15 22.77 2.00
CA TRP A 163 5.04 21.59 2.87
C TRP A 163 6.37 20.89 3.11
N GLN A 164 6.43 20.17 4.25
CA GLN A 164 7.45 19.17 4.57
C GLN A 164 6.83 17.97 5.27
N THR A 165 7.29 16.75 4.93
CA THR A 165 6.87 15.50 5.56
C THR A 165 7.99 14.90 6.39
N GLN A 166 7.66 14.54 7.64
CA GLN A 166 8.57 13.94 8.60
C GLN A 166 7.95 12.70 9.24
N VAL A 167 8.81 11.72 9.56
CA VAL A 167 8.46 10.61 10.43
C VAL A 167 9.32 10.67 11.68
N PHE A 168 8.70 10.42 12.81
CA PHE A 168 9.33 10.33 14.11
C PHE A 168 9.21 8.90 14.63
N LEU A 169 10.32 8.35 15.13
CA LEU A 169 10.39 7.00 15.68
C LEU A 169 10.94 7.13 17.10
N HIS A 170 10.25 6.51 18.04
CA HIS A 170 10.59 6.70 19.45
C HIS A 170 10.91 5.37 20.11
N TYR A 171 11.90 5.40 20.99
CA TYR A 171 12.44 4.26 21.70
C TYR A 171 12.75 4.63 23.14
N VAL A 172 12.79 3.61 23.99
CA VAL A 172 13.30 3.73 25.36
C VAL A 172 14.35 2.64 25.62
N ASP A 173 15.24 2.89 26.56
CA ASP A 173 16.20 1.89 27.02
C ASP A 173 15.46 0.72 27.69
N LYS A 174 15.73 -0.50 27.23
CA LYS A 174 15.15 -1.74 27.77
C LYS A 174 15.49 -1.94 29.25
N ASN A 175 16.67 -1.47 29.65
CA ASN A 175 17.20 -1.56 31.01
C ASN A 175 17.10 -0.24 31.78
N GLY A 176 16.49 0.79 31.17
CA GLY A 176 16.37 2.15 31.73
C GLY A 176 15.10 2.39 32.52
N GLU A 177 15.01 3.60 33.09
CA GLU A 177 13.90 4.09 33.91
C GLU A 177 12.55 4.05 33.13
N TYR A 178 12.57 4.31 31.81
CA TYR A 178 11.35 4.49 31.01
C TYR A 178 10.87 3.23 30.29
N LYS A 179 11.40 2.04 30.61
CA LYS A 179 11.05 0.77 29.95
C LYS A 179 9.55 0.48 29.92
N GLU A 180 8.83 0.84 31.00
CA GLU A 180 7.39 0.61 31.10
C GLU A 180 6.57 1.46 30.10
N GLU A 181 7.11 2.59 29.64
CA GLU A 181 6.45 3.40 28.61
C GLU A 181 6.32 2.65 27.29
N ALA A 182 7.28 1.77 26.94
CA ALA A 182 7.17 0.93 25.76
C ALA A 182 5.97 -0.01 25.83
N VAL A 183 5.77 -0.67 26.97
CA VAL A 183 4.64 -1.58 27.20
C VAL A 183 3.32 -0.82 27.11
N LYS A 184 3.22 0.33 27.80
CA LYS A 184 2.01 1.17 27.79
C LYS A 184 1.65 1.63 26.37
N GLU A 185 2.62 2.19 25.62
CA GLU A 185 2.38 2.68 24.27
C GLU A 185 2.05 1.56 23.30
N ARG A 186 2.76 0.43 23.32
CA ARG A 186 2.46 -0.70 22.44
C ARG A 186 1.09 -1.32 22.71
N ASN A 187 0.65 -1.38 23.97
CA ASN A 187 -0.69 -1.84 24.33
C ASN A 187 -1.77 -0.84 23.85
N ARG A 188 -1.53 0.47 24.02
CA ARG A 188 -2.41 1.53 23.49
C ARG A 188 -2.55 1.42 21.96
N ILE A 189 -1.45 1.21 21.25
CA ILE A 189 -1.43 1.06 19.79
C ILE A 189 -2.24 -0.16 19.37
N LYS A 190 -2.05 -1.32 20.00
CA LYS A 190 -2.82 -2.53 19.73
C LYS A 190 -4.32 -2.29 19.91
N LYS A 191 -4.72 -1.58 20.97
CA LYS A 191 -6.12 -1.21 21.23
C LYS A 191 -6.68 -0.29 20.12
N VAL A 192 -5.93 0.74 19.73
CA VAL A 192 -6.32 1.66 18.65
C VAL A 192 -6.42 0.92 17.30
N TRP A 193 -5.48 0.03 17.00
CA TRP A 193 -5.55 -0.77 15.77
C TRP A 193 -6.74 -1.73 15.77
N LYS A 194 -7.06 -2.37 16.90
CA LYS A 194 -8.28 -3.17 17.05
C LYS A 194 -9.55 -2.35 16.86
N GLN A 195 -9.63 -1.16 17.44
CA GLN A 195 -10.77 -0.25 17.27
C GLN A 195 -10.92 0.23 15.82
N ARG A 196 -9.82 0.57 15.15
CA ARG A 196 -9.83 0.94 13.73
C ARG A 196 -10.19 -0.23 12.82
N GLN A 197 -9.94 -1.47 13.23
CA GLN A 197 -10.38 -2.67 12.54
C GLN A 197 -11.88 -2.95 12.77
N GLY A 198 -12.41 -2.66 13.95
CA GLY A 198 -13.84 -2.83 14.28
C GLY A 198 -14.78 -1.85 13.55
N THR A 199 -14.27 -0.72 13.03
CA THR A 199 -15.03 0.19 12.15
C THR A 199 -14.88 -0.15 10.65
N ASN A 200 -13.86 -0.90 10.27
CA ASN A 200 -13.82 -1.63 9.01
C ASN A 200 -14.36 -3.03 9.31
N LYS A 201 -15.58 -3.37 8.81
CA LYS A 201 -16.03 -4.76 8.75
C LYS A 201 -14.84 -5.62 8.35
N GLU A 202 -14.44 -6.56 9.20
CA GLU A 202 -13.25 -7.37 9.03
C GLU A 202 -13.17 -7.85 7.58
N LYS A 203 -12.04 -7.56 6.92
CA LYS A 203 -11.71 -8.22 5.66
C LYS A 203 -11.45 -9.68 5.99
N LYS A 204 -12.52 -10.48 6.04
CA LYS A 204 -12.41 -11.90 6.33
C LYS A 204 -11.74 -12.56 5.14
N MET A 205 -10.47 -12.93 5.30
CA MET A 205 -9.79 -13.82 4.37
C MET A 205 -10.24 -15.24 4.65
N ILE A 206 -10.78 -15.91 3.66
CA ILE A 206 -11.16 -17.31 3.73
C ILE A 206 -10.33 -18.02 2.65
N LYS A 207 -9.46 -18.92 3.07
CA LYS A 207 -8.82 -19.88 2.16
C LYS A 207 -9.86 -20.91 1.79
N VAL A 208 -10.17 -21.01 0.52
CA VAL A 208 -11.23 -21.89 0.00
C VAL A 208 -10.63 -23.18 -0.55
N GLU A 209 -9.46 -23.08 -1.22
CA GLU A 209 -8.76 -24.21 -1.82
C GLU A 209 -7.25 -23.98 -1.72
N GLU A 210 -6.46 -25.04 -1.67
CA GLU A 210 -5.00 -24.99 -1.57
C GLU A 210 -4.28 -25.15 -2.90
N ASP A 211 -4.86 -25.92 -3.82
CA ASP A 211 -4.24 -26.21 -5.12
C ASP A 211 -5.28 -26.29 -6.26
N PRO A 212 -5.47 -25.22 -7.07
CA PRO A 212 -4.79 -23.92 -6.96
C PRO A 212 -5.17 -23.17 -5.68
N LEU A 213 -4.29 -22.32 -5.19
CA LEU A 213 -4.66 -21.46 -4.08
C LEU A 213 -5.81 -20.54 -4.49
N ILE A 214 -6.99 -20.73 -3.86
CA ILE A 214 -8.18 -19.88 -4.03
C ILE A 214 -8.48 -19.21 -2.68
N THR A 215 -8.47 -17.89 -2.67
CA THR A 215 -8.70 -17.09 -1.47
C THR A 215 -9.81 -16.08 -1.70
N VAL A 216 -10.75 -16.00 -0.77
CA VAL A 216 -11.85 -15.02 -0.80
C VAL A 216 -11.62 -13.96 0.27
N TYR A 217 -11.72 -12.71 -0.13
CA TYR A 217 -11.64 -11.54 0.76
C TYR A 217 -12.99 -10.82 0.78
N ASP A 218 -13.76 -10.99 1.85
CA ASP A 218 -15.01 -10.25 2.04
C ASP A 218 -14.72 -8.78 2.40
N ASN A 219 -15.56 -7.88 1.90
CA ASN A 219 -15.44 -6.43 2.10
C ASN A 219 -14.03 -5.89 1.72
N PHE A 220 -13.42 -6.48 0.68
CA PHE A 220 -12.10 -6.04 0.19
C PHE A 220 -12.17 -4.61 -0.35
N LEU A 221 -13.17 -4.29 -1.18
CA LEU A 221 -13.52 -2.94 -1.55
C LEU A 221 -14.71 -2.45 -0.73
N SER A 222 -14.67 -1.20 -0.32
CA SER A 222 -15.82 -0.48 0.23
C SER A 222 -16.85 -0.19 -0.85
N VAL A 223 -18.08 0.14 -0.46
CA VAL A 223 -19.12 0.60 -1.38
C VAL A 223 -18.62 1.76 -2.23
N LYS A 224 -17.97 2.76 -1.62
CA LYS A 224 -17.39 3.92 -2.32
C LYS A 224 -16.35 3.53 -3.39
N GLU A 225 -15.52 2.51 -3.11
CA GLU A 225 -14.52 2.02 -4.08
C GLU A 225 -15.19 1.28 -5.25
N THR A 226 -16.22 0.48 -4.99
CA THR A 226 -16.96 -0.22 -6.05
C THR A 226 -17.78 0.74 -6.91
N GLU A 227 -18.45 1.72 -6.32
CA GLU A 227 -19.17 2.79 -7.03
C GLU A 227 -18.24 3.63 -7.88
N HIS A 228 -17.04 3.95 -7.39
CA HIS A 228 -16.07 4.68 -8.19
C HIS A 228 -15.68 3.92 -9.47
N ILE A 229 -15.42 2.61 -9.38
CA ILE A 229 -15.11 1.79 -10.57
C ILE A 229 -16.29 1.78 -11.53
N LEU A 230 -17.53 1.60 -11.02
CA LEU A 230 -18.73 1.61 -11.83
C LEU A 230 -18.95 2.96 -12.54
N ASN A 231 -18.76 4.07 -11.83
CA ASN A 231 -18.87 5.41 -12.43
C ASN A 231 -17.83 5.65 -13.53
N GLN A 232 -16.60 5.13 -13.37
CA GLN A 232 -15.61 5.20 -14.45
C GLN A 232 -16.01 4.31 -15.64
N ALA A 233 -16.60 3.15 -15.39
CA ALA A 233 -17.08 2.24 -16.44
C ALA A 233 -18.26 2.81 -17.20
N ASN A 234 -19.18 3.52 -16.55
CA ASN A 234 -20.34 4.17 -17.18
C ASN A 234 -19.93 5.27 -18.19
N ASN A 235 -18.74 5.84 -18.02
CA ASN A 235 -18.17 6.80 -18.98
C ASN A 235 -17.48 6.12 -20.18
N LEU A 236 -17.48 4.79 -20.24
CA LEU A 236 -16.95 4.01 -21.36
C LEU A 236 -18.08 3.39 -22.17
N THR A 237 -17.86 3.29 -23.47
CA THR A 237 -18.69 2.41 -24.31
C THR A 237 -18.29 0.96 -24.01
N LEU A 238 -19.11 0.24 -23.24
CA LEU A 238 -18.93 -1.20 -23.05
C LEU A 238 -19.28 -1.92 -24.34
N ASN A 239 -18.41 -2.80 -24.78
CA ASN A 239 -18.57 -3.56 -25.99
C ASN A 239 -18.91 -5.02 -25.68
N LYS A 240 -19.67 -5.67 -26.58
CA LYS A 240 -19.93 -7.11 -26.46
C LYS A 240 -18.60 -7.86 -26.32
N ALA A 241 -18.50 -8.69 -25.29
CA ALA A 241 -17.25 -9.40 -24.99
C ALA A 241 -16.95 -10.44 -26.07
N LYS A 242 -15.70 -10.45 -26.54
CA LYS A 242 -15.21 -11.43 -27.50
C LYS A 242 -14.41 -12.52 -26.80
N VAL A 243 -14.39 -13.71 -27.32
CA VAL A 243 -13.49 -14.81 -26.97
C VAL A 243 -12.46 -15.01 -28.06
N CYS A 244 -11.31 -15.57 -27.72
CA CYS A 244 -10.33 -15.96 -28.73
C CYS A 244 -10.77 -17.28 -29.43
N SER A 245 -10.89 -17.26 -30.75
CA SER A 245 -11.16 -18.46 -31.53
C SER A 245 -9.92 -19.36 -31.58
N ASN A 246 -10.12 -20.65 -31.32
CA ASN A 246 -9.05 -21.64 -31.45
C ASN A 246 -8.71 -21.96 -32.91
N LYS A 247 -9.60 -21.59 -33.88
CA LYS A 247 -9.43 -21.94 -35.32
C LYS A 247 -8.65 -20.89 -36.11
N ASP A 248 -8.89 -19.59 -35.86
CA ASP A 248 -8.43 -18.54 -36.79
C ASP A 248 -7.58 -17.45 -36.14
N ASN A 249 -7.14 -17.62 -34.89
CA ASN A 249 -6.42 -16.56 -34.10
C ASN A 249 -7.14 -15.20 -34.05
N LYS A 250 -8.45 -15.17 -34.32
CA LYS A 250 -9.29 -13.97 -34.29
C LYS A 250 -10.14 -13.92 -33.02
N SER A 251 -10.42 -12.71 -32.59
CA SER A 251 -11.42 -12.49 -31.52
C SER A 251 -12.82 -12.59 -32.10
N VAL A 252 -13.61 -13.54 -31.62
CA VAL A 252 -14.97 -13.84 -32.13
C VAL A 252 -16.01 -13.66 -31.03
N TYR A 253 -17.23 -13.36 -31.42
CA TYR A 253 -18.36 -13.43 -30.51
C TYR A 253 -18.74 -14.88 -30.25
N SER A 254 -19.08 -15.21 -29.03
CA SER A 254 -19.45 -16.56 -28.61
C SER A 254 -20.73 -16.51 -27.78
N SER A 255 -21.58 -17.51 -27.96
CA SER A 255 -22.74 -17.73 -27.08
C SER A 255 -22.34 -18.11 -25.65
N GLY A 256 -21.12 -18.62 -25.48
CA GLY A 256 -20.56 -18.94 -24.17
C GLY A 256 -20.08 -17.72 -23.35
N ARG A 257 -19.99 -16.52 -23.97
CA ARG A 257 -19.65 -15.26 -23.28
C ARG A 257 -20.57 -14.14 -23.75
N THR A 258 -21.58 -13.84 -22.95
CA THR A 258 -22.67 -12.97 -23.38
C THR A 258 -22.63 -11.56 -22.79
N GLY A 259 -21.71 -11.29 -21.87
CA GLY A 259 -21.58 -9.99 -21.19
C GLY A 259 -20.95 -8.88 -22.04
N LEU A 260 -21.02 -7.66 -21.53
CA LEU A 260 -20.34 -6.48 -22.07
C LEU A 260 -19.05 -6.23 -21.27
N ASN A 261 -18.01 -5.71 -21.91
CA ASN A 261 -16.77 -5.37 -21.20
C ASN A 261 -16.13 -4.06 -21.68
N GLY A 262 -15.32 -3.48 -20.78
CA GLY A 262 -14.48 -2.32 -21.02
C GLY A 262 -13.19 -2.38 -20.21
N TRP A 263 -12.21 -1.55 -20.56
CA TRP A 263 -10.89 -1.56 -19.94
C TRP A 263 -10.57 -0.21 -19.31
N LEU A 264 -10.24 -0.20 -18.01
CA LEU A 264 -9.89 0.98 -17.25
C LEU A 264 -8.39 0.97 -16.91
N PRO A 265 -7.59 1.93 -17.40
CA PRO A 265 -6.19 2.07 -17.00
C PRO A 265 -6.05 2.31 -15.48
N HIS A 266 -5.01 1.78 -14.86
CA HIS A 266 -4.70 2.06 -13.46
C HIS A 266 -4.51 3.57 -13.19
N SER A 267 -3.96 4.28 -14.18
CA SER A 267 -3.68 5.72 -14.11
C SER A 267 -4.89 6.62 -14.40
N MET A 268 -6.06 6.06 -14.65
CA MET A 268 -7.26 6.83 -15.02
C MET A 268 -7.65 7.84 -13.95
N THR A 269 -7.58 7.44 -12.68
CA THR A 269 -7.70 8.32 -11.52
C THR A 269 -6.71 7.88 -10.44
N SER A 270 -6.34 8.80 -9.52
CA SER A 270 -5.53 8.42 -8.35
C SER A 270 -6.20 7.33 -7.52
N PHE A 271 -7.53 7.36 -7.44
CA PHE A 271 -8.33 6.38 -6.71
C PHE A 271 -8.27 4.97 -7.34
N MET A 272 -8.32 4.88 -8.69
CA MET A 272 -8.10 3.63 -9.42
C MET A 272 -6.68 3.08 -9.21
N PHE A 273 -5.70 3.96 -9.23
CA PHE A 273 -4.31 3.58 -8.95
C PHE A 273 -4.14 3.00 -7.54
N ASP A 274 -4.78 3.62 -6.54
CA ASP A 274 -4.75 3.16 -5.14
C ASP A 274 -5.42 1.79 -4.96
N ILE A 275 -6.54 1.56 -5.64
CA ILE A 275 -7.19 0.23 -5.68
C ILE A 275 -6.22 -0.80 -6.29
N GLY A 276 -5.58 -0.47 -7.41
CA GLY A 276 -4.59 -1.34 -8.04
C GLY A 276 -3.41 -1.67 -7.10
N CYS A 277 -2.84 -0.69 -6.42
CA CYS A 277 -1.78 -0.90 -5.43
C CYS A 277 -2.25 -1.78 -4.25
N LYS A 278 -3.47 -1.59 -3.77
CA LYS A 278 -4.06 -2.38 -2.69
C LYS A 278 -4.22 -3.86 -3.07
N ILE A 279 -4.54 -4.16 -4.34
CA ILE A 279 -4.61 -5.52 -4.87
C ILE A 279 -3.20 -6.09 -5.03
N ALA A 280 -2.27 -5.32 -5.61
CA ALA A 280 -0.88 -5.70 -5.81
C ALA A 280 -0.18 -6.09 -4.48
N ASP A 281 -0.48 -5.36 -3.40
CA ASP A 281 0.02 -5.68 -2.04
C ASP A 281 -0.53 -7.04 -1.53
N ILE A 282 -1.78 -7.40 -1.85
CA ILE A 282 -2.38 -8.69 -1.45
C ILE A 282 -1.73 -9.87 -2.17
N VAL A 283 -1.51 -9.73 -3.47
CA VAL A 283 -0.92 -10.81 -4.29
C VAL A 283 0.61 -10.79 -4.26
N ASN A 284 1.21 -9.86 -3.52
CA ASN A 284 2.66 -9.68 -3.42
C ASN A 284 3.37 -9.56 -4.78
N GLN A 285 2.73 -8.86 -5.73
CA GLN A 285 3.30 -8.59 -7.06
C GLN A 285 3.23 -7.09 -7.36
N PRO A 286 4.21 -6.51 -8.08
CA PRO A 286 4.18 -5.09 -8.45
C PRO A 286 3.02 -4.77 -9.41
N LEU A 287 2.37 -3.62 -9.23
CA LEU A 287 1.22 -3.21 -10.07
C LEU A 287 1.56 -3.12 -11.57
N ASN A 288 2.81 -2.85 -11.95
CA ASN A 288 3.21 -2.83 -13.35
C ASN A 288 3.26 -4.22 -14.02
N TYR A 289 3.04 -5.30 -13.27
CA TYR A 289 2.81 -6.66 -13.78
C TYR A 289 1.32 -6.93 -14.05
N ALA A 290 0.43 -6.02 -13.62
CA ALA A 290 -1.00 -6.17 -13.80
C ALA A 290 -1.50 -5.58 -15.13
N GLU A 291 -2.41 -6.28 -15.79
CA GLU A 291 -3.17 -5.77 -16.94
C GLU A 291 -4.09 -4.62 -16.47
N LYS A 292 -4.67 -3.85 -17.39
CA LYS A 292 -5.70 -2.87 -17.05
C LYS A 292 -6.87 -3.57 -16.36
N PHE A 293 -7.62 -2.86 -15.55
CA PHE A 293 -8.87 -3.38 -15.01
C PHE A 293 -9.84 -3.69 -16.14
N GLN A 294 -10.31 -4.93 -16.23
CA GLN A 294 -11.41 -5.28 -17.11
C GLN A 294 -12.71 -5.20 -16.33
N VAL A 295 -13.57 -4.25 -16.64
CA VAL A 295 -14.93 -4.23 -16.08
C VAL A 295 -15.84 -5.03 -17.01
N VAL A 296 -16.69 -5.88 -16.42
CA VAL A 296 -17.62 -6.72 -17.15
C VAL A 296 -19.01 -6.58 -16.53
N GLU A 297 -19.99 -6.40 -17.39
CA GLU A 297 -21.42 -6.39 -17.06
C GLU A 297 -22.10 -7.63 -17.64
N TYR A 298 -22.92 -8.29 -16.83
CA TYR A 298 -23.83 -9.34 -17.23
C TYR A 298 -25.25 -8.94 -16.79
N GLY A 299 -26.16 -8.84 -17.76
CA GLY A 299 -27.60 -8.72 -17.50
C GLY A 299 -28.24 -10.08 -17.20
N THR A 300 -29.54 -10.06 -16.94
CA THR A 300 -30.34 -11.29 -16.76
C THR A 300 -30.18 -12.22 -17.96
N ASN A 301 -30.10 -13.52 -17.71
CA ASN A 301 -29.85 -14.58 -18.68
C ASN A 301 -28.47 -14.53 -19.37
N GLN A 302 -27.53 -13.77 -18.81
CA GLN A 302 -26.17 -13.74 -19.29
C GLN A 302 -25.21 -14.53 -18.37
N LYS A 303 -24.16 -15.07 -18.96
CA LYS A 303 -23.16 -15.94 -18.32
C LYS A 303 -21.80 -15.86 -18.98
N TYR A 304 -20.83 -16.54 -18.41
CA TYR A 304 -19.58 -16.90 -19.06
C TYR A 304 -19.24 -18.35 -18.76
N ASP A 305 -19.24 -19.18 -19.81
CA ASP A 305 -18.95 -20.61 -19.67
C ASP A 305 -17.57 -20.88 -19.06
N PRO A 306 -17.36 -22.06 -18.48
CA PRO A 306 -16.08 -22.42 -17.88
C PRO A 306 -14.91 -22.24 -18.86
N HIS A 307 -13.88 -21.52 -18.40
CA HIS A 307 -12.69 -21.17 -19.16
C HIS A 307 -11.47 -21.04 -18.26
N TYR A 308 -10.31 -20.93 -18.87
CA TYR A 308 -9.05 -20.64 -18.18
C TYR A 308 -8.59 -19.23 -18.51
N ASP A 309 -8.05 -18.52 -17.52
CA ASP A 309 -7.41 -17.23 -17.73
C ASP A 309 -5.97 -17.36 -18.27
N ALA A 310 -5.25 -18.43 -17.89
CA ALA A 310 -3.96 -18.76 -18.48
C ALA A 310 -4.12 -19.39 -19.87
N TRP A 311 -3.23 -19.04 -20.80
CA TRP A 311 -3.24 -19.56 -22.15
C TRP A 311 -2.67 -20.99 -22.25
N ASN A 312 -3.15 -21.74 -23.23
CA ASN A 312 -2.54 -23.02 -23.61
C ASN A 312 -1.30 -22.76 -24.47
N LEU A 313 -0.11 -23.04 -23.94
CA LEU A 313 1.17 -22.79 -24.61
C LEU A 313 1.46 -23.78 -25.77
N THR A 314 0.68 -24.85 -25.90
CA THR A 314 0.80 -25.77 -27.06
C THR A 314 0.18 -25.16 -28.30
N THR A 315 -0.66 -24.12 -28.19
CA THR A 315 -1.30 -23.45 -29.32
C THR A 315 -0.49 -22.23 -29.77
N GLU A 316 -0.53 -21.93 -31.06
CA GLU A 316 0.10 -20.74 -31.64
C GLU A 316 -0.45 -19.44 -31.01
N GLN A 317 -1.72 -19.43 -30.68
CA GLN A 317 -2.36 -18.32 -29.98
C GLN A 317 -1.79 -18.11 -28.57
N GLY A 318 -1.64 -19.19 -27.81
CA GLY A 318 -1.04 -19.13 -26.47
C GLY A 318 0.39 -18.61 -26.53
N LYS A 319 1.21 -19.11 -27.46
CA LYS A 319 2.57 -18.61 -27.71
C LYS A 319 2.57 -17.12 -28.07
N LYS A 320 1.68 -16.67 -28.96
CA LYS A 320 1.55 -15.27 -29.36
C LYS A 320 1.23 -14.34 -28.21
N TYR A 321 0.23 -14.66 -27.38
CA TYR A 321 -0.22 -13.79 -26.29
C TYR A 321 0.71 -13.79 -25.05
N THR A 322 1.56 -14.81 -24.93
CA THR A 322 2.54 -14.91 -23.84
C THR A 322 3.93 -14.41 -24.23
N LYS A 323 4.22 -14.20 -25.50
CA LYS A 323 5.54 -13.84 -26.03
C LYS A 323 6.24 -12.69 -25.28
N ASN A 324 5.53 -11.62 -25.03
CA ASN A 324 6.12 -10.40 -24.46
C ASN A 324 6.09 -10.36 -22.92
N TYR A 325 4.97 -10.79 -22.33
CA TYR A 325 4.70 -10.57 -20.90
C TYR A 325 4.53 -11.88 -20.12
N GLY A 326 4.72 -13.03 -20.75
CA GLY A 326 4.52 -14.33 -20.13
C GLY A 326 3.05 -14.66 -19.87
N GLN A 327 2.79 -15.65 -19.04
CA GLN A 327 1.45 -16.11 -18.65
C GLN A 327 0.76 -15.15 -17.68
N ARG A 328 -0.58 -15.29 -17.55
CA ARG A 328 -1.33 -14.79 -16.40
C ARG A 328 -1.11 -15.73 -15.22
N THR A 329 -0.41 -15.25 -14.19
CA THR A 329 -0.07 -16.04 -13.01
C THR A 329 -1.21 -16.06 -12.00
N THR A 330 -1.86 -14.90 -11.80
CA THR A 330 -2.87 -14.70 -10.76
C THR A 330 -4.03 -13.89 -11.32
N THR A 331 -5.23 -14.30 -10.97
CA THR A 331 -6.47 -13.56 -11.22
C THR A 331 -7.01 -12.99 -9.93
N CYS A 332 -7.37 -11.71 -9.96
CA CYS A 332 -8.14 -11.02 -8.93
C CYS A 332 -9.49 -10.61 -9.52
N LEU A 333 -10.54 -11.34 -9.20
CA LEU A 333 -11.92 -11.06 -9.61
C LEU A 333 -12.62 -10.33 -8.45
N ILE A 334 -13.21 -9.17 -8.71
CA ILE A 334 -13.91 -8.39 -7.69
C ILE A 334 -15.35 -8.13 -8.12
N TYR A 335 -16.29 -8.47 -7.24
CA TYR A 335 -17.71 -8.14 -7.46
C TYR A 335 -17.96 -6.68 -7.08
N LEU A 336 -18.48 -5.92 -8.02
CA LEU A 336 -18.78 -4.48 -7.83
C LEU A 336 -20.16 -4.25 -7.25
N ASN A 337 -21.04 -5.26 -7.35
CA ASN A 337 -22.36 -5.26 -6.70
C ASN A 337 -22.70 -6.65 -6.14
N THR A 338 -23.75 -6.72 -5.34
CA THR A 338 -24.38 -7.99 -4.94
C THR A 338 -25.43 -8.34 -5.98
N VAL A 339 -25.41 -9.57 -6.48
CA VAL A 339 -26.41 -10.06 -7.45
C VAL A 339 -27.60 -10.64 -6.68
N GLU A 340 -28.79 -10.32 -7.14
CA GLU A 340 -30.03 -10.72 -6.46
C GLU A 340 -30.22 -12.24 -6.51
N LYS A 341 -30.05 -12.86 -7.71
CA LYS A 341 -30.13 -14.31 -7.88
C LYS A 341 -29.20 -14.78 -9.00
N GLY A 342 -28.47 -15.86 -8.77
CA GLY A 342 -27.47 -16.40 -9.69
C GLY A 342 -26.17 -15.61 -9.70
N GLY A 343 -25.46 -15.63 -10.82
CA GLY A 343 -24.26 -14.78 -11.08
C GLY A 343 -23.03 -15.12 -10.25
N SER A 344 -22.96 -16.26 -9.59
CA SER A 344 -21.78 -16.74 -8.85
C SER A 344 -20.58 -17.01 -9.78
N THR A 345 -19.42 -17.29 -9.19
CA THR A 345 -18.25 -17.85 -9.89
C THR A 345 -18.09 -19.29 -9.46
N LEU A 346 -18.11 -20.22 -10.40
CA LEU A 346 -17.96 -21.65 -10.18
C LEU A 346 -16.60 -22.15 -10.66
N PHE A 347 -15.94 -22.96 -9.84
CA PHE A 347 -14.77 -23.76 -10.21
C PHE A 347 -15.23 -25.23 -10.33
N PRO A 348 -15.63 -25.69 -11.54
CA PRO A 348 -16.32 -26.95 -11.69
C PRO A 348 -15.48 -28.17 -11.29
N ASN A 349 -14.17 -28.16 -11.54
CA ASN A 349 -13.29 -29.28 -11.19
C ASN A 349 -13.11 -29.45 -9.68
N LEU A 350 -13.42 -28.42 -8.88
CA LEU A 350 -13.30 -28.40 -7.44
C LEU A 350 -14.66 -28.44 -6.73
N ASN A 351 -15.75 -28.33 -7.49
CA ASN A 351 -17.10 -28.13 -6.95
C ASN A 351 -17.19 -26.94 -5.98
N VAL A 352 -16.44 -25.87 -6.26
CA VAL A 352 -16.39 -24.65 -5.42
C VAL A 352 -17.18 -23.55 -6.12
N GLU A 353 -18.19 -23.00 -5.42
CA GLU A 353 -19.03 -21.91 -5.88
C GLU A 353 -18.91 -20.70 -4.96
N ILE A 354 -18.61 -19.52 -5.53
CA ILE A 354 -18.43 -18.27 -4.80
C ILE A 354 -19.50 -17.27 -5.22
N LYS A 355 -20.41 -16.95 -4.27
CA LYS A 355 -21.52 -16.02 -4.51
C LYS A 355 -21.07 -14.59 -4.74
N ALA A 356 -21.73 -13.91 -5.68
CA ALA A 356 -21.52 -12.49 -5.99
C ALA A 356 -21.98 -11.61 -4.82
N LYS A 357 -21.01 -10.91 -4.19
CA LYS A 357 -21.26 -10.00 -3.07
C LYS A 357 -20.43 -8.73 -3.26
N GLN A 358 -21.05 -7.57 -3.19
CA GLN A 358 -20.37 -6.29 -3.37
C GLN A 358 -19.12 -6.16 -2.51
N GLY A 359 -18.03 -5.75 -3.14
CA GLY A 359 -16.73 -5.56 -2.50
C GLY A 359 -15.97 -6.85 -2.19
N ARG A 360 -16.51 -8.03 -2.51
CA ARG A 360 -15.81 -9.32 -2.38
C ARG A 360 -14.78 -9.47 -3.49
N MET A 361 -13.56 -9.87 -3.15
CA MET A 361 -12.50 -10.24 -4.09
C MET A 361 -12.21 -11.74 -3.99
N VAL A 362 -12.09 -12.38 -5.13
CA VAL A 362 -11.59 -13.75 -5.28
C VAL A 362 -10.23 -13.69 -5.92
N VAL A 363 -9.23 -14.27 -5.29
CA VAL A 363 -7.87 -14.38 -5.81
C VAL A 363 -7.58 -15.84 -6.06
N PHE A 364 -7.10 -16.19 -7.24
CA PHE A 364 -6.70 -17.57 -7.53
C PHE A 364 -5.49 -17.64 -8.46
N ASN A 365 -4.70 -18.70 -8.28
CA ASN A 365 -3.55 -18.99 -9.12
C ASN A 365 -4.00 -19.67 -10.40
N ASN A 366 -3.45 -19.23 -11.52
CA ASN A 366 -3.73 -19.77 -12.86
C ASN A 366 -2.74 -20.86 -13.29
N LEU A 367 -1.59 -20.95 -12.60
CA LEU A 367 -0.49 -21.85 -12.94
C LEU A 367 -0.20 -22.80 -11.78
N ASN A 368 0.25 -24.00 -12.12
CA ASN A 368 0.80 -24.99 -11.20
C ASN A 368 2.27 -24.66 -10.85
N LYS A 369 2.92 -25.51 -10.08
CA LYS A 369 4.32 -25.36 -9.66
C LYS A 369 5.31 -25.43 -10.83
N GLU A 370 4.96 -26.15 -11.90
CA GLU A 370 5.70 -26.29 -13.15
C GLU A 370 5.47 -25.09 -14.10
N LYS A 371 4.71 -24.07 -13.65
CA LYS A 371 4.31 -22.89 -14.44
C LYS A 371 3.43 -23.21 -15.66
N GLU A 372 2.79 -24.35 -15.65
CA GLU A 372 1.78 -24.72 -16.61
C GLU A 372 0.40 -24.27 -16.17
N ARG A 373 -0.55 -24.22 -17.11
CA ARG A 373 -1.94 -23.89 -16.81
C ARG A 373 -2.55 -24.90 -15.84
N HIS A 374 -2.95 -24.45 -14.65
CA HIS A 374 -3.50 -25.30 -13.60
C HIS A 374 -4.89 -25.83 -14.01
N VAL A 375 -5.06 -27.16 -14.07
CA VAL A 375 -6.32 -27.79 -14.52
C VAL A 375 -7.52 -27.38 -13.64
N ASN A 376 -7.32 -27.22 -12.33
CA ASN A 376 -8.38 -26.84 -11.39
C ASN A 376 -8.62 -25.31 -11.34
N SER A 377 -7.87 -24.50 -12.11
CA SER A 377 -8.18 -23.08 -12.28
C SER A 377 -9.30 -22.82 -13.29
N LEU A 378 -9.88 -23.90 -13.88
CA LEU A 378 -11.06 -23.80 -14.72
C LEU A 378 -12.20 -23.16 -13.91
N HIS A 379 -12.76 -22.06 -14.42
CA HIS A 379 -13.82 -21.32 -13.73
C HIS A 379 -14.80 -20.70 -14.73
N GLY A 380 -16.02 -20.43 -14.27
CA GLY A 380 -17.06 -19.81 -15.07
C GLY A 380 -17.94 -18.85 -14.28
N GLY A 381 -18.52 -17.88 -14.97
CA GLY A 381 -19.57 -17.01 -14.40
C GLY A 381 -20.93 -17.62 -14.63
N MET A 382 -21.57 -18.07 -13.56
CA MET A 382 -22.89 -18.68 -13.61
C MET A 382 -23.95 -17.70 -14.09
N LEU A 383 -25.06 -18.25 -14.60
CA LEU A 383 -26.18 -17.48 -15.14
C LEU A 383 -26.67 -16.44 -14.12
N VAL A 384 -26.86 -15.22 -14.56
CA VAL A 384 -27.57 -14.19 -13.80
C VAL A 384 -29.06 -14.43 -13.96
N GLU A 385 -29.72 -14.92 -12.92
CA GLU A 385 -31.14 -15.25 -12.96
C GLU A 385 -32.03 -14.02 -12.72
N LYS A 386 -31.54 -13.09 -11.85
CA LYS A 386 -32.25 -11.83 -11.56
C LYS A 386 -31.30 -10.70 -11.24
N GLY A 387 -31.54 -9.53 -11.78
CA GLY A 387 -30.74 -8.33 -11.65
C GLY A 387 -29.56 -8.29 -12.63
N ASN A 388 -28.56 -7.47 -12.35
CA ASN A 388 -27.32 -7.34 -13.12
C ASN A 388 -26.12 -7.74 -12.27
N LYS A 389 -25.08 -8.25 -12.90
CA LYS A 389 -23.81 -8.56 -12.29
C LYS A 389 -22.72 -7.67 -12.87
N TYR A 390 -22.02 -6.94 -12.01
CA TYR A 390 -20.85 -6.14 -12.36
C TYR A 390 -19.63 -6.72 -11.66
N ILE A 391 -18.57 -7.01 -12.41
CA ILE A 391 -17.28 -7.45 -11.88
C ILE A 391 -16.16 -6.62 -12.48
N THR A 392 -15.01 -6.63 -11.81
CA THR A 392 -13.76 -6.22 -12.42
C THR A 392 -12.69 -7.29 -12.19
N ASN A 393 -11.96 -7.60 -13.26
CA ASN A 393 -10.82 -8.51 -13.23
C ASN A 393 -9.52 -7.70 -13.27
N LEU A 394 -8.52 -8.15 -12.52
CA LEU A 394 -7.15 -7.70 -12.61
C LEU A 394 -6.25 -8.93 -12.71
N TRP A 395 -5.57 -9.09 -13.83
CA TRP A 395 -4.65 -10.20 -14.07
C TRP A 395 -3.21 -9.77 -13.90
N PHE A 396 -2.45 -10.53 -13.12
CA PHE A 396 -1.01 -10.36 -13.03
C PHE A 396 -0.29 -11.30 -13.99
N ARG A 397 0.78 -10.78 -14.59
CA ARG A 397 1.60 -11.47 -15.59
C ARG A 397 2.95 -11.87 -15.01
N GLU A 398 3.68 -12.76 -15.69
CA GLU A 398 5.03 -13.17 -15.30
C GLU A 398 6.06 -12.05 -15.45
N LYS A 399 5.84 -11.11 -16.38
CA LYS A 399 6.75 -10.00 -16.70
C LYS A 399 6.01 -8.67 -16.64
N PRO A 400 6.73 -7.55 -16.37
CA PRO A 400 6.11 -6.24 -16.32
C PRO A 400 5.56 -5.83 -17.69
N LEU A 401 4.34 -5.28 -17.72
CA LEU A 401 3.69 -4.77 -18.94
C LEU A 401 4.22 -3.38 -19.33
N TYR A 402 4.73 -2.64 -18.35
CA TYR A 402 5.33 -1.33 -18.57
C TYR A 402 6.40 -1.06 -17.52
N VAL A 403 7.40 -0.30 -17.92
CA VAL A 403 8.39 0.25 -17.01
C VAL A 403 7.88 1.62 -16.61
N PHE A 404 7.81 1.91 -15.32
CA PHE A 404 7.60 3.29 -14.85
C PHE A 404 8.80 4.11 -15.35
N LYS A 405 8.64 4.86 -16.43
CA LYS A 405 9.66 5.83 -16.82
C LYS A 405 9.78 6.82 -15.68
N GLU A 406 10.94 6.91 -15.08
CA GLU A 406 11.28 8.06 -14.23
C GLU A 406 11.00 9.30 -15.07
N ARG A 407 10.03 10.11 -14.67
CA ARG A 407 9.95 11.46 -15.21
C ARG A 407 11.24 12.13 -14.75
N ARG A 408 12.19 12.27 -15.65
CA ARG A 408 13.23 13.28 -15.48
C ARG A 408 12.48 14.59 -15.32
N VAL A 409 12.48 15.11 -14.11
CA VAL A 409 12.10 16.49 -13.85
C VAL A 409 13.20 17.29 -14.50
N ILE A 410 12.88 17.88 -15.67
CA ILE A 410 13.69 18.92 -16.30
C ILE A 410 13.57 20.17 -15.44
#